data_799c2c48d0e691fc20794b51f6f55e25
#
_entry.id   799c2c48d0e691fc20794b51f6f55e25
#
_cell.length_a   1.000
_cell.length_b   1.000
_cell.length_c   1.000
_cell.angle_alpha   90.00
_cell.angle_beta   90.00
_cell.angle_gamma   90.00
#
_symmetry.space_group_name_H-M   'P 1'
#
loop_
_entity.id
_entity.type
_entity.pdbx_description
1 polymer ?
#
loop_
_entity_poly.entity_id
_entity_poly.type
_entity_poly.pdbx_seq_one_letter_code
_entity_poly.pdbx_strand_id
1 'polypeptide(L)'
;MEFPKFKNEWNMRGIDLLPHRPPFLFVDTLFSGDDTGALGDYTYTFEKNDFFKGHFPDFPVVPGVVLIESMAQVAGANVIARGILGPGASFLLAAVNDARFRHPFRPGDRLVTVVEIVRERLPLGIYKFKGYLNGEPDEKGLPAVECSVKCMLGGGR
;
A
#
# COMPACT_ATOMS: atom_id res chain seq x y z
N MET A 1 11.82 -3.59 -14.37
CA MET A 1 11.69 -2.21 -13.88
C MET A 1 12.58 -1.99 -12.67
N GLU A 2 13.21 -0.84 -12.61
CA GLU A 2 14.05 -0.47 -11.47
C GLU A 2 13.25 0.46 -10.54
N PHE A 3 13.07 0.04 -9.30
CA PHE A 3 12.34 0.82 -8.31
C PHE A 3 13.24 1.86 -7.62
N PRO A 4 12.65 2.94 -7.09
CA PRO A 4 13.42 3.90 -6.30
C PRO A 4 14.15 3.22 -5.14
N LYS A 5 15.35 3.71 -4.85
CA LYS A 5 16.14 3.25 -3.71
C LYS A 5 15.93 4.19 -2.54
N PHE A 6 15.61 3.61 -1.39
CA PHE A 6 15.43 4.35 -0.15
C PHE A 6 16.57 4.03 0.81
N LYS A 7 16.79 4.93 1.76
CA LYS A 7 17.93 4.88 2.68
C LYS A 7 17.96 3.61 3.55
N ASN A 8 16.80 3.18 4.02
CA ASN A 8 16.71 2.02 4.91
C ASN A 8 16.23 0.79 4.14
N GLU A 9 16.99 -0.30 4.23
CA GLU A 9 16.60 -1.61 3.73
C GLU A 9 16.08 -2.42 4.91
N TRP A 10 14.77 -2.57 5.01
CA TRP A 10 14.15 -3.19 6.18
C TRP A 10 13.74 -4.63 6.00
N ASN A 11 13.12 -4.97 4.87
CA ASN A 11 12.58 -6.31 4.59
C ASN A 11 11.73 -6.84 5.76
N MET A 12 10.84 -6.01 6.29
CA MET A 12 10.00 -6.30 7.44
C MET A 12 8.63 -6.77 7.00
N ARG A 13 8.04 -7.70 7.76
CA ARG A 13 6.68 -8.16 7.49
C ARG A 13 5.68 -7.10 7.92
N GLY A 14 4.63 -6.90 7.11
CA GLY A 14 3.56 -5.95 7.42
C GLY A 14 2.89 -6.24 8.77
N ILE A 15 2.67 -7.51 9.07
CA ILE A 15 2.01 -7.92 10.32
C ILE A 15 2.81 -7.52 11.58
N ASP A 16 4.12 -7.37 11.47
CA ASP A 16 4.98 -6.99 12.59
C ASP A 16 5.01 -5.47 12.83
N LEU A 17 4.52 -4.68 11.86
CA LEU A 17 4.52 -3.22 11.93
C LEU A 17 3.12 -2.65 12.15
N LEU A 18 2.16 -3.10 11.33
CA LEU A 18 0.83 -2.51 11.26
C LEU A 18 -0.10 -3.03 12.37
N PRO A 19 -1.06 -2.20 12.83
CA PRO A 19 -2.11 -2.67 13.74
C PRO A 19 -3.15 -3.56 13.05
N HIS A 20 -3.22 -3.50 11.72
CA HIS A 20 -4.15 -4.28 10.90
C HIS A 20 -3.95 -5.77 11.08
N ARG A 21 -5.03 -6.54 10.97
CA ARG A 21 -4.98 -8.00 11.04
C ARG A 21 -5.82 -8.60 9.92
N PRO A 22 -5.50 -9.82 9.47
CA PRO A 22 -6.37 -10.50 8.53
C PRO A 22 -7.81 -10.53 9.04
N PRO A 23 -8.81 -10.28 8.18
CA PRO A 23 -8.72 -10.23 6.71
C PRO A 23 -8.42 -8.83 6.14
N PHE A 24 -8.00 -7.85 6.92
CA PHE A 24 -7.78 -6.47 6.47
C PHE A 24 -6.32 -6.01 6.58
N LEU A 25 -5.39 -6.93 6.53
CA LEU A 25 -3.96 -6.66 6.43
C LEU A 25 -3.52 -6.92 4.98
N PHE A 26 -3.02 -5.87 4.31
CA PHE A 26 -2.69 -5.91 2.89
C PHE A 26 -1.25 -5.49 2.59
N VAL A 27 -0.32 -5.82 3.47
CA VAL A 27 1.13 -5.67 3.25
C VAL A 27 1.79 -6.98 3.66
N ASP A 28 2.44 -7.63 2.70
CA ASP A 28 3.29 -8.78 3.00
C ASP A 28 4.65 -8.30 3.52
N THR A 29 5.33 -7.46 2.73
CA THR A 29 6.67 -6.99 3.04
C THR A 29 6.80 -5.48 2.81
N LEU A 30 7.38 -4.79 3.77
CA LEU A 30 7.96 -3.47 3.59
C LEU A 30 9.45 -3.68 3.30
N PHE A 31 9.86 -3.47 2.05
CA PHE A 31 11.24 -3.71 1.62
C PHE A 31 12.18 -2.62 2.07
N SER A 32 11.80 -1.37 1.84
CA SER A 32 12.66 -0.23 2.09
C SER A 32 11.84 1.04 2.28
N GLY A 33 12.46 2.05 2.86
CA GLY A 33 11.84 3.35 3.01
C GLY A 33 12.72 4.34 3.75
N ASP A 34 12.28 5.58 3.74
CA ASP A 34 12.90 6.69 4.45
C ASP A 34 11.90 7.85 4.56
N ASP A 35 12.39 9.06 4.81
CA ASP A 35 11.55 10.25 4.90
C ASP A 35 11.07 10.79 3.56
N THR A 36 11.45 10.16 2.45
CA THR A 36 11.00 10.53 1.10
C THR A 36 9.98 9.56 0.51
N GLY A 37 9.96 8.33 0.96
CA GLY A 37 9.04 7.33 0.43
C GLY A 37 9.32 5.91 0.90
N ALA A 38 8.67 4.95 0.26
CA ALA A 38 8.76 3.54 0.64
C ALA A 38 8.43 2.61 -0.52
N LEU A 39 8.87 1.35 -0.37
CA LEU A 39 8.58 0.26 -1.29
C LEU A 39 8.06 -0.93 -0.49
N GLY A 40 6.91 -1.45 -0.89
CA GLY A 40 6.31 -2.62 -0.25
C GLY A 40 5.47 -3.42 -1.22
N ASP A 41 4.99 -4.58 -0.78
CA ASP A 41 4.18 -5.44 -1.63
C ASP A 41 3.07 -6.17 -0.88
N TYR A 42 2.16 -6.72 -1.66
CA TYR A 42 1.15 -7.68 -1.22
C TYR A 42 0.72 -8.59 -2.38
N THR A 43 0.63 -9.88 -2.11
CA THR A 43 0.09 -10.85 -3.06
C THR A 43 -1.33 -11.22 -2.64
N TYR A 44 -2.30 -10.99 -3.53
CA TYR A 44 -3.70 -11.33 -3.30
C TYR A 44 -3.94 -12.79 -3.65
N THR A 45 -4.58 -13.53 -2.74
CA THR A 45 -4.92 -14.93 -2.98
C THR A 45 -6.34 -15.23 -2.53
N PHE A 46 -6.96 -16.28 -3.08
CA PHE A 46 -8.28 -16.73 -2.62
C PHE A 46 -8.29 -17.09 -1.14
N GLU A 47 -7.21 -17.70 -0.64
CA GLU A 47 -7.15 -18.12 0.76
C GLU A 47 -7.13 -16.95 1.72
N LYS A 48 -6.43 -15.87 1.36
CA LYS A 48 -6.30 -14.69 2.21
C LYS A 48 -7.42 -13.68 2.03
N ASN A 49 -8.05 -13.66 0.86
CA ASN A 49 -8.93 -12.57 0.44
C ASN A 49 -10.32 -13.06 0.03
N ASP A 50 -11.23 -13.13 0.99
CA ASP A 50 -12.59 -13.61 0.78
C ASP A 50 -13.41 -12.74 -0.18
N PHE A 51 -13.04 -11.47 -0.38
CA PHE A 51 -13.77 -10.58 -1.30
C PHE A 51 -13.83 -11.12 -2.72
N PHE A 52 -12.88 -11.95 -3.14
CA PHE A 52 -12.90 -12.55 -4.48
C PHE A 52 -14.16 -13.40 -4.74
N LYS A 53 -14.76 -13.97 -3.69
CA LYS A 53 -15.97 -14.79 -3.84
C LYS A 53 -17.17 -13.99 -4.30
N GLY A 54 -17.19 -12.70 -3.96
CA GLY A 54 -18.30 -11.80 -4.28
C GLY A 54 -17.97 -10.75 -5.32
N HIS A 55 -16.71 -10.52 -5.62
CA HIS A 55 -16.26 -9.42 -6.49
C HIS A 55 -15.34 -9.91 -7.62
N PHE A 56 -15.83 -10.65 -8.61
CA PHE A 56 -17.16 -11.16 -8.82
C PHE A 56 -17.12 -12.69 -8.95
N PRO A 57 -18.20 -13.43 -8.69
CA PRO A 57 -18.18 -14.92 -8.73
C PRO A 57 -17.56 -15.50 -9.99
N ASP A 58 -17.91 -14.96 -11.17
CA ASP A 58 -17.41 -15.45 -12.46
C ASP A 58 -16.19 -14.69 -12.97
N PHE A 59 -15.78 -13.63 -12.28
CA PHE A 59 -14.64 -12.81 -12.66
C PHE A 59 -14.03 -12.15 -11.42
N PRO A 60 -13.28 -12.90 -10.62
CA PRO A 60 -12.70 -12.36 -9.39
C PRO A 60 -11.60 -11.33 -9.69
N VAL A 61 -11.77 -10.14 -9.12
CA VAL A 61 -10.81 -9.05 -9.20
C VAL A 61 -10.72 -8.34 -7.85
N VAL A 62 -9.56 -7.80 -7.56
CA VAL A 62 -9.37 -7.00 -6.36
C VAL A 62 -10.19 -5.71 -6.48
N PRO A 63 -11.06 -5.39 -5.52
CA PRO A 63 -11.75 -4.11 -5.53
C PRO A 63 -10.76 -2.95 -5.57
N GLY A 64 -11.01 -1.94 -6.41
CA GLY A 64 -10.11 -0.80 -6.54
C GLY A 64 -9.83 -0.10 -5.22
N VAL A 65 -10.84 0.00 -4.35
CA VAL A 65 -10.69 0.61 -3.02
C VAL A 65 -9.74 -0.18 -2.12
N VAL A 66 -9.63 -1.50 -2.31
CA VAL A 66 -8.67 -2.34 -1.58
C VAL A 66 -7.25 -2.10 -2.09
N LEU A 67 -7.07 -1.86 -3.40
CA LEU A 67 -5.76 -1.47 -3.93
C LEU A 67 -5.27 -0.17 -3.27
N ILE A 68 -6.14 0.83 -3.14
CA ILE A 68 -5.80 2.08 -2.46
C ILE A 68 -5.44 1.82 -1.00
N GLU A 69 -6.25 1.03 -0.29
CA GLU A 69 -5.98 0.66 1.10
C GLU A 69 -4.64 -0.04 1.25
N SER A 70 -4.33 -0.98 0.36
CA SER A 70 -3.05 -1.70 0.38
C SER A 70 -1.86 -0.73 0.26
N MET A 71 -1.95 0.22 -0.67
CA MET A 71 -0.90 1.23 -0.85
C MET A 71 -0.79 2.15 0.36
N ALA A 72 -1.90 2.55 0.95
CA ALA A 72 -1.92 3.36 2.18
C ALA A 72 -1.28 2.61 3.35
N GLN A 73 -1.49 1.31 3.45
CA GLN A 73 -0.86 0.49 4.49
C GLN A 73 0.67 0.44 4.33
N VAL A 74 1.20 0.45 3.11
CA VAL A 74 2.66 0.55 2.91
C VAL A 74 3.18 1.87 3.48
N ALA A 75 2.48 2.98 3.23
CA ALA A 75 2.84 4.27 3.83
C ALA A 75 2.81 4.21 5.36
N GLY A 76 1.78 3.58 5.94
CA GLY A 76 1.66 3.39 7.38
C GLY A 76 2.79 2.55 7.96
N ALA A 77 3.13 1.46 7.30
CA ALA A 77 4.24 0.61 7.71
C ALA A 77 5.56 1.39 7.74
N ASN A 78 5.78 2.25 6.73
CA ASN A 78 6.97 3.09 6.66
C ASN A 78 7.05 4.09 7.83
N VAL A 79 5.95 4.72 8.19
CA VAL A 79 5.91 5.66 9.33
C VAL A 79 6.27 4.95 10.64
N ILE A 80 5.74 3.76 10.84
CA ILE A 80 6.01 2.96 12.03
C ILE A 80 7.46 2.46 12.03
N ALA A 81 7.96 1.96 10.88
CA ALA A 81 9.33 1.48 10.76
C ALA A 81 10.37 2.58 11.03
N ARG A 82 10.06 3.82 10.64
CA ARG A 82 10.92 4.97 10.92
C ARG A 82 10.86 5.45 12.39
N GLY A 83 9.95 4.92 13.18
CA GLY A 83 9.77 5.31 14.57
C GLY A 83 9.09 6.67 14.77
N ILE A 84 8.44 7.22 13.73
CA ILE A 84 7.69 8.48 13.81
C ILE A 84 6.45 8.30 14.69
N LEU A 85 5.77 7.15 14.53
CA LEU A 85 4.66 6.73 15.40
C LEU A 85 4.98 5.33 15.93
N GLY A 86 4.48 5.04 17.13
CA GLY A 86 4.69 3.75 17.77
C GLY A 86 3.79 2.64 17.21
N PRO A 87 4.04 1.40 17.65
CA PRO A 87 3.17 0.27 17.30
C PRO A 87 1.72 0.56 17.67
N GLY A 88 0.80 0.10 16.82
CA GLY A 88 -0.62 0.34 17.00
C GLY A 88 -1.11 1.70 16.50
N ALA A 89 -0.24 2.49 15.92
CA ALA A 89 -0.63 3.75 15.30
C ALA A 89 -1.64 3.53 14.17
N SER A 90 -2.64 4.40 14.09
CA SER A 90 -3.69 4.33 13.09
C SER A 90 -3.38 5.19 11.88
N PHE A 91 -3.86 4.74 10.73
CA PHE A 91 -3.82 5.43 9.46
C PHE A 91 -5.22 5.51 8.91
N LEU A 92 -5.80 6.70 8.89
CA LEU A 92 -7.14 6.90 8.36
C LEU A 92 -7.05 7.72 7.07
N LEU A 93 -7.64 7.20 6.00
CA LEU A 93 -7.78 7.94 4.76
C LEU A 93 -8.76 9.09 4.96
N ALA A 94 -8.28 10.32 4.76
CA ALA A 94 -9.11 11.52 4.87
C ALA A 94 -9.56 12.03 3.49
N ALA A 95 -8.75 11.84 2.46
CA ALA A 95 -9.10 12.20 1.09
C ALA A 95 -8.33 11.31 0.10
N VAL A 96 -8.98 11.02 -1.03
CA VAL A 96 -8.37 10.33 -2.15
C VAL A 96 -8.60 11.18 -3.39
N ASN A 97 -7.52 11.50 -4.11
CA ASN A 97 -7.55 12.35 -5.29
C ASN A 97 -6.87 11.66 -6.47
N ASP A 98 -7.38 11.93 -7.67
CA ASP A 98 -6.76 11.53 -8.93
C ASP A 98 -6.48 10.02 -9.01
N ALA A 99 -7.41 9.23 -8.49
CA ALA A 99 -7.29 7.77 -8.55
C ALA A 99 -7.52 7.26 -9.98
N ARG A 100 -6.59 6.45 -10.46
CA ARG A 100 -6.66 5.81 -11.78
C ARG A 100 -6.38 4.33 -11.63
N PHE A 101 -7.27 3.53 -12.21
CA PHE A 101 -7.19 2.07 -12.22
C PHE A 101 -7.07 1.64 -13.68
N ARG A 102 -5.87 1.26 -14.10
CA ARG A 102 -5.61 0.93 -15.52
C ARG A 102 -5.74 -0.55 -15.83
N HIS A 103 -5.38 -1.39 -14.88
CA HIS A 103 -5.36 -2.85 -15.08
C HIS A 103 -5.91 -3.56 -13.84
N PRO A 104 -6.76 -4.60 -14.03
CA PRO A 104 -7.30 -5.35 -12.91
C PRO A 104 -6.24 -6.26 -12.28
N PHE A 105 -6.35 -6.44 -10.97
CA PHE A 105 -5.58 -7.44 -10.21
C PHE A 105 -6.47 -8.64 -9.94
N ARG A 106 -5.97 -9.83 -10.20
CA ARG A 106 -6.68 -11.10 -10.06
C ARG A 106 -6.08 -11.95 -8.94
N PRO A 107 -6.75 -13.02 -8.50
CA PRO A 107 -6.15 -13.95 -7.54
C PRO A 107 -4.78 -14.43 -8.04
N GLY A 108 -3.77 -14.34 -7.17
CA GLY A 108 -2.38 -14.66 -7.48
C GLY A 108 -1.53 -13.47 -7.91
N ASP A 109 -2.14 -12.34 -8.22
CA ASP A 109 -1.39 -11.15 -8.62
C ASP A 109 -0.78 -10.42 -7.42
N ARG A 110 0.39 -9.85 -7.66
CA ARG A 110 1.17 -9.12 -6.67
C ARG A 110 1.11 -7.63 -6.97
N LEU A 111 0.75 -6.84 -5.96
CA LEU A 111 0.83 -5.38 -6.02
C LEU A 111 2.16 -4.95 -5.41
N VAL A 112 2.99 -4.29 -6.20
CA VAL A 112 4.19 -3.62 -5.71
C VAL A 112 3.90 -2.13 -5.62
N THR A 113 4.00 -1.58 -4.42
CA THR A 113 3.66 -0.18 -4.13
C THR A 113 4.90 0.66 -3.95
N VAL A 114 4.96 1.75 -4.69
CA VAL A 114 5.91 2.84 -4.46
C VAL A 114 5.16 4.00 -3.82
N VAL A 115 5.60 4.40 -2.63
CA VAL A 115 5.07 5.55 -1.90
C VAL A 115 6.02 6.72 -2.09
N GLU A 116 5.49 7.87 -2.46
CA GLU A 116 6.18 9.15 -2.38
C GLU A 116 5.58 9.97 -1.25
N ILE A 117 6.39 10.41 -0.30
CA ILE A 117 5.95 11.31 0.77
C ILE A 117 6.00 12.73 0.23
N VAL A 118 4.83 13.35 0.05
CA VAL A 118 4.73 14.75 -0.36
C VAL A 118 4.92 15.66 0.84
N ARG A 119 4.27 15.34 1.95
CA ARG A 119 4.35 16.11 3.19
C ARG A 119 3.93 15.25 4.37
N GLU A 120 4.68 15.33 5.46
CA GLU A 120 4.29 14.74 6.74
C GLU A 120 4.43 15.80 7.82
N ARG A 121 3.29 16.21 8.37
CA ARG A 121 3.20 17.08 9.55
C ARG A 121 2.11 16.50 10.42
N LEU A 122 2.49 15.76 11.43
CA LEU A 122 1.52 15.08 12.30
C LEU A 122 0.46 16.03 12.81
N PRO A 123 -0.83 15.68 12.76
CA PRO A 123 -1.37 14.36 12.39
C PRO A 123 -1.62 14.17 10.89
N LEU A 124 -1.21 15.06 10.02
CA LEU A 124 -1.49 15.02 8.59
C LEU A 124 -0.32 14.42 7.80
N GLY A 125 -0.64 13.47 6.91
CA GLY A 125 0.28 12.97 5.89
C GLY A 125 -0.34 13.10 4.49
N ILE A 126 0.46 13.54 3.54
CA ILE A 126 0.09 13.63 2.12
C ILE A 126 1.04 12.76 1.32
N TYR A 127 0.48 11.82 0.57
CA TYR A 127 1.23 10.81 -0.16
C TYR A 127 0.77 10.67 -1.60
N LYS A 128 1.70 10.28 -2.47
CA LYS A 128 1.38 9.78 -3.81
C LYS A 128 1.74 8.32 -3.87
N PHE A 129 0.84 7.52 -4.46
CA PHE A 129 1.03 6.08 -4.60
C PHE A 129 1.06 5.68 -6.06
N LYS A 130 1.97 4.77 -6.38
CA LYS A 130 1.99 4.04 -7.65
C LYS A 130 2.04 2.56 -7.36
N GLY A 131 1.09 1.82 -7.92
CA GLY A 131 1.00 0.37 -7.77
C GLY A 131 1.28 -0.33 -9.09
N TYR A 132 2.19 -1.27 -9.06
CA TYR A 132 2.64 -2.00 -10.23
C TYR A 132 2.18 -3.45 -10.17
N LEU A 133 1.47 -3.89 -11.22
CA LEU A 133 0.99 -5.25 -11.34
C LEU A 133 2.15 -6.20 -11.55
N ASN A 134 2.36 -7.12 -10.61
CA ASN A 134 3.47 -8.07 -10.62
C ASN A 134 4.86 -7.40 -10.71
N GLY A 135 4.94 -6.15 -10.25
CA GLY A 135 6.20 -5.40 -10.21
C GLY A 135 6.63 -4.77 -11.53
N GLU A 136 5.74 -4.72 -12.54
CA GLU A 136 6.07 -4.22 -13.86
C GLU A 136 5.15 -3.07 -14.28
N PRO A 137 5.67 -2.06 -14.99
CA PRO A 137 4.84 -1.06 -15.65
C PRO A 137 4.08 -1.70 -16.82
N ASP A 138 3.03 -1.04 -17.25
CA ASP A 138 2.32 -1.48 -18.45
C ASP A 138 3.10 -1.13 -19.74
N GLU A 139 2.52 -1.45 -20.91
CA GLU A 139 3.15 -1.22 -22.22
C GLU A 139 3.50 0.26 -22.46
N LYS A 140 2.81 1.18 -21.78
CA LYS A 140 3.05 2.62 -21.87
C LYS A 140 4.01 3.13 -20.78
N GLY A 141 4.55 2.24 -19.95
CA GLY A 141 5.42 2.60 -18.85
C GLY A 141 4.67 3.13 -17.62
N LEU A 142 3.36 2.90 -17.52
CA LEU A 142 2.50 3.42 -16.45
C LEU A 142 2.23 2.38 -15.38
N PRO A 143 1.96 2.82 -14.12
CA PRO A 143 1.52 1.92 -13.08
C PRO A 143 0.09 1.42 -13.35
N ALA A 144 -0.24 0.23 -12.84
CA ALA A 144 -1.58 -0.33 -12.95
C ALA A 144 -2.61 0.47 -12.14
N VAL A 145 -2.19 1.06 -11.04
CA VAL A 145 -3.01 1.92 -10.19
C VAL A 145 -2.17 3.06 -9.64
N GLU A 146 -2.77 4.24 -9.52
CA GLU A 146 -2.13 5.38 -8.87
C GLU A 146 -3.16 6.31 -8.25
N CYS A 147 -2.76 7.03 -7.22
CA CYS A 147 -3.57 8.07 -6.61
C CYS A 147 -2.74 8.96 -5.70
N SER A 148 -3.34 10.08 -5.28
CA SER A 148 -2.82 10.91 -4.20
C SER A 148 -3.79 10.81 -3.02
N VAL A 149 -3.27 10.78 -1.80
CA VAL A 149 -4.11 10.68 -0.61
C VAL A 149 -3.69 11.67 0.46
N LYS A 150 -4.67 12.02 1.31
CA LYS A 150 -4.41 12.60 2.63
C LYS A 150 -4.78 11.59 3.68
N CYS A 151 -3.91 11.40 4.64
CA CYS A 151 -4.12 10.49 5.77
C CYS A 151 -4.06 11.27 7.07
N MET A 152 -4.90 10.84 8.03
CA MET A 152 -4.76 11.25 9.42
C MET A 152 -3.99 10.17 10.15
N LEU A 153 -2.86 10.58 10.72
CA LEU A 153 -1.92 9.71 11.41
C LEU A 153 -2.06 9.98 12.91
N GLY A 154 -2.25 8.94 13.68
CA GLY A 154 -2.41 9.17 15.11
C GLY A 154 -2.34 7.91 15.94
N GLY A 155 -2.30 8.10 17.26
CA GLY A 155 -2.30 7.00 18.20
C GLY A 155 -0.90 6.41 18.39
N GLY A 156 -0.87 5.11 18.55
CA GLY A 156 0.29 4.40 19.05
C GLY A 156 0.07 4.15 20.52
N ARG A 157 -0.93 3.35 20.78
CA ARG A 157 -1.31 2.95 22.14
C ARG A 157 -0.48 1.79 22.63
#